data_2a79ac920c53bd92df2b75748cc9d41f
#
_entry.id   2a79ac920c53bd92df2b75748cc9d41f
#
_cell.length_a   1.000
_cell.length_b   1.000
_cell.length_c   1.000
_cell.angle_alpha   90.00
_cell.angle_beta   90.00
_cell.angle_gamma   90.00
#
_symmetry.space_group_name_H-M   'P 1'
#
loop_
_entity.id
_entity.type
_entity.pdbx_description
1 polymer ?
#
loop_
_entity_poly.entity_id
_entity_poly.type
_entity_poly.pdbx_seq_one_letter_code
_entity_poly.pdbx_strand_id
1 'polypeptide(L)'
;IAGSPDDTEKGQFIENYVKSDNLINLVGQTTMAELIELIRHCHIFISADTGPLHIANALKKPLIALFGTTSPHRTGPYGGSHVHLIISPTSKATPEQPLVDDPDCMAQIPVDAVWDVYSEMLRKDL
;
A
#
# COMPACT_ATOMS: atom_id res chain seq x y z
N ILE A 1 2.49 11.16 -0.32
CA ILE A 1 3.21 9.88 -0.19
C ILE A 1 4.09 9.88 1.05
N ALA A 2 4.27 8.72 1.68
CA ALA A 2 5.09 8.55 2.87
C ALA A 2 5.96 7.28 2.72
N GLY A 3 7.03 7.21 3.49
CA GLY A 3 7.96 6.09 3.49
C GLY A 3 9.11 6.33 4.47
N SER A 4 9.97 5.33 4.63
CA SER A 4 11.16 5.45 5.45
C SER A 4 12.23 6.34 4.78
N PRO A 5 13.27 6.78 5.51
CA PRO A 5 14.40 7.48 4.91
C PRO A 5 15.07 6.71 3.75
N ASP A 6 15.02 5.37 3.78
CA ASP A 6 15.58 4.53 2.71
C ASP A 6 14.80 4.64 1.39
N ASP A 7 13.57 5.13 1.43
CA ASP A 7 12.71 5.34 0.25
C ASP A 7 12.81 6.75 -0.34
N THR A 8 13.70 7.60 0.15
CA THR A 8 13.82 9.02 -0.25
C THR A 8 14.00 9.18 -1.76
N GLU A 9 14.84 8.36 -2.40
CA GLU A 9 15.05 8.42 -3.84
C GLU A 9 13.80 8.04 -4.63
N LYS A 10 13.03 7.06 -4.15
CA LYS A 10 11.76 6.66 -4.77
C LYS A 10 10.71 7.78 -4.64
N GLY A 11 10.62 8.39 -3.47
CA GLY A 11 9.74 9.53 -3.24
C GLY A 11 10.05 10.69 -4.17
N GLN A 12 11.32 11.04 -4.31
CA GLN A 12 11.78 12.10 -5.21
C GLN A 12 11.50 11.76 -6.68
N PHE A 13 11.69 10.52 -7.08
CA PHE A 13 11.36 10.05 -8.44
C PHE A 13 9.86 10.26 -8.75
N ILE A 14 8.98 9.85 -7.83
CA ILE A 14 7.53 10.00 -7.98
C ILE A 14 7.14 11.47 -8.08
N GLU A 15 7.68 12.32 -7.20
CA GLU A 15 7.42 13.76 -7.18
C GLU A 15 7.82 14.42 -8.50
N ASN A 16 9.01 14.10 -9.01
CA ASN A 16 9.52 14.62 -10.29
C ASN A 16 8.74 14.11 -11.49
N TYR A 17 8.21 12.90 -11.42
CA TYR A 17 7.41 12.31 -12.49
C TYR A 17 5.99 12.89 -12.55
N VAL A 18 5.33 12.99 -11.40
CA VAL A 18 3.93 13.43 -11.31
C VAL A 18 3.78 14.93 -11.53
N LYS A 19 4.69 15.74 -11.00
CA LYS A 19 4.72 17.22 -11.14
C LYS A 19 3.37 17.87 -10.85
N SER A 20 2.74 17.47 -9.75
CA SER A 20 1.42 17.98 -9.36
C SER A 20 1.50 18.72 -8.03
N ASP A 21 0.87 19.87 -7.93
CA ASP A 21 0.73 20.62 -6.67
C ASP A 21 -0.14 19.87 -5.64
N ASN A 22 -0.89 18.87 -6.06
CA ASN A 22 -1.69 18.02 -5.20
C ASN A 22 -0.89 16.85 -4.58
N LEU A 23 0.35 16.64 -5.03
CA LEU A 23 1.23 15.63 -4.45
C LEU A 23 2.02 16.21 -3.29
N ILE A 24 1.88 15.60 -2.12
CA ILE A 24 2.70 15.91 -0.94
C ILE A 24 3.66 14.76 -0.71
N ASN A 25 4.97 15.02 -0.79
CA ASN A 25 6.01 14.05 -0.54
C ASN A 25 6.55 14.19 0.89
N LEU A 26 6.21 13.27 1.75
CA LEU A 26 6.62 13.19 3.16
C LEU A 26 7.58 12.02 3.42
N VAL A 27 8.13 11.42 2.37
CA VAL A 27 9.05 10.28 2.48
C VAL A 27 10.28 10.67 3.30
N GLY A 28 10.57 9.88 4.35
CA GLY A 28 11.69 10.13 5.26
C GLY A 28 11.51 11.32 6.22
N GLN A 29 10.33 11.95 6.26
CA GLN A 29 10.06 13.18 6.99
C GLN A 29 9.08 13.03 8.15
N THR A 30 8.58 11.82 8.41
CA THR A 30 7.62 11.57 9.48
C THR A 30 8.19 10.71 10.59
N THR A 31 7.83 11.05 11.82
CA THR A 31 7.92 10.12 12.95
C THR A 31 6.83 9.05 12.84
N MET A 32 6.93 8.00 13.64
CA MET A 32 5.87 6.97 13.69
C MET A 32 4.53 7.56 14.15
N ALA A 33 4.54 8.46 15.12
CA ALA A 33 3.33 9.12 15.62
C ALA A 33 2.66 9.97 14.52
N GLU A 34 3.45 10.73 13.76
CA GLU A 34 2.97 11.54 12.65
C GLU A 34 2.40 10.66 11.52
N LEU A 35 3.06 9.52 11.22
CA LEU A 35 2.57 8.57 10.23
C LEU A 35 1.22 7.96 10.66
N ILE A 36 1.04 7.60 11.91
CA ILE A 36 -0.23 7.11 12.46
C ILE A 36 -1.34 8.16 12.26
N GLU A 37 -1.04 9.43 12.53
CA GLU A 37 -2.02 10.50 12.33
C GLU A 37 -2.34 10.74 10.85
N LEU A 38 -1.36 10.66 9.96
CA LEU A 38 -1.60 10.70 8.52
C LEU A 38 -2.53 9.57 8.08
N ILE A 39 -2.28 8.34 8.53
CA ILE A 39 -3.14 7.19 8.23
C ILE A 39 -4.54 7.40 8.80
N ARG A 40 -4.65 7.91 10.03
CA ARG A 40 -5.94 8.18 10.67
C ARG A 40 -6.82 9.13 9.85
N HIS A 41 -6.22 10.12 9.20
CA HIS A 41 -6.92 11.17 8.47
C HIS A 41 -7.02 10.93 6.96
N CYS A 42 -6.35 9.92 6.40
CA CYS A 42 -6.52 9.61 4.98
C CYS A 42 -7.88 8.99 4.69
N HIS A 43 -8.39 9.17 3.48
CA HIS A 43 -9.63 8.51 3.04
C HIS A 43 -9.40 7.06 2.66
N ILE A 44 -8.37 6.81 1.88
CA ILE A 44 -7.96 5.47 1.42
C ILE A 44 -6.46 5.35 1.62
N PHE A 45 -6.02 4.23 2.15
CA PHE A 45 -4.61 3.91 2.33
C PHE A 45 -4.17 2.81 1.35
N ILE A 46 -3.12 3.05 0.60
CA ILE A 46 -2.57 2.09 -0.37
C ILE A 46 -1.15 1.76 0.05
N SER A 47 -0.85 0.49 0.23
CA SER A 47 0.47 0.05 0.69
C SER A 47 0.77 -1.39 0.30
N ALA A 48 2.06 -1.69 0.17
CA ALA A 48 2.55 -3.07 0.18
C ALA A 48 2.50 -3.67 1.59
N ASP A 49 2.87 -4.93 1.73
CA ASP A 49 2.92 -5.65 3.02
C ASP A 49 4.04 -5.08 3.92
N THR A 50 3.66 -4.11 4.72
CA THR A 50 4.55 -3.35 5.62
C THR A 50 3.86 -3.07 6.95
N GLY A 51 4.61 -2.62 7.95
CA GLY A 51 4.04 -2.20 9.24
C GLY A 51 2.90 -1.20 9.13
N PRO A 52 3.03 -0.12 8.34
CA PRO A 52 1.95 0.86 8.13
C PRO A 52 0.64 0.27 7.60
N LEU A 53 0.70 -0.79 6.80
CA LEU A 53 -0.50 -1.50 6.32
C LEU A 53 -1.32 -2.06 7.50
N HIS A 54 -0.63 -2.67 8.47
CA HIS A 54 -1.27 -3.25 9.64
C HIS A 54 -1.82 -2.18 10.60
N ILE A 55 -1.17 -1.02 10.66
CA ILE A 55 -1.68 0.15 11.38
C ILE A 55 -2.98 0.64 10.74
N ALA A 56 -3.01 0.79 9.42
CA ALA A 56 -4.21 1.19 8.69
C ALA A 56 -5.38 0.21 8.92
N ASN A 57 -5.08 -1.09 8.90
CA ASN A 57 -6.07 -2.12 9.19
C ASN A 57 -6.61 -2.03 10.63
N ALA A 58 -5.74 -1.83 11.62
CA ALA A 58 -6.14 -1.67 13.02
C ALA A 58 -7.02 -0.44 13.24
N LEU A 59 -6.76 0.64 12.49
CA LEU A 59 -7.56 1.86 12.49
C LEU A 59 -8.84 1.76 11.65
N LYS A 60 -9.12 0.60 11.06
CA LYS A 60 -10.30 0.36 10.20
C LYS A 60 -10.38 1.31 9.00
N LYS A 61 -9.24 1.73 8.48
CA LYS A 61 -9.19 2.60 7.30
C LYS A 61 -9.49 1.78 6.05
N PRO A 62 -10.27 2.32 5.10
CA PRO A 62 -10.36 1.74 3.76
C PRO A 62 -8.95 1.60 3.19
N LEU A 63 -8.56 0.38 2.84
CA LEU A 63 -7.20 0.11 2.38
C LEU A 63 -7.11 -0.82 1.18
N ILE A 64 -6.12 -0.57 0.35
CA ILE A 64 -5.71 -1.43 -0.75
C ILE A 64 -4.33 -1.99 -0.39
N ALA A 65 -4.25 -3.28 -0.21
CA ALA A 65 -3.04 -3.99 0.16
C ALA A 65 -2.46 -4.71 -1.06
N LEU A 66 -1.21 -4.39 -1.39
CA LEU A 66 -0.50 -4.94 -2.55
C LEU A 66 0.45 -6.05 -2.10
N PHE A 67 0.30 -7.22 -2.68
CA PHE A 67 1.11 -8.40 -2.36
C PHE A 67 1.83 -8.94 -3.60
N GLY A 68 3.06 -9.37 -3.41
CA GLY A 68 3.86 -9.99 -4.45
C GLY A 68 4.82 -11.02 -3.87
N THR A 69 5.81 -10.57 -3.10
CA THR A 69 6.83 -11.43 -2.49
C THR A 69 6.35 -12.13 -1.23
N THR A 70 5.25 -11.66 -0.63
CA THR A 70 4.65 -12.24 0.58
C THR A 70 3.24 -12.73 0.34
N SER A 71 2.78 -13.67 1.17
CA SER A 71 1.42 -14.22 1.11
C SER A 71 0.52 -13.56 2.15
N PRO A 72 -0.64 -13.00 1.75
CA PRO A 72 -1.59 -12.42 2.69
C PRO A 72 -2.23 -13.47 3.62
N HIS A 73 -2.18 -14.74 3.27
CA HIS A 73 -2.70 -15.84 4.10
C HIS A 73 -1.98 -15.97 5.43
N ARG A 74 -0.72 -15.55 5.49
CA ARG A 74 0.08 -15.61 6.72
C ARG A 74 0.10 -14.28 7.47
N THR A 75 0.35 -13.19 6.77
CA THR A 75 0.64 -11.89 7.39
C THR A 75 -0.59 -10.99 7.47
N GLY A 76 -1.68 -11.34 6.78
CA GLY A 76 -2.84 -10.47 6.67
C GLY A 76 -2.62 -9.32 5.68
N PRO A 77 -3.43 -8.26 5.74
CA PRO A 77 -4.32 -7.87 6.82
C PRO A 77 -5.56 -8.77 6.93
N TYR A 78 -5.89 -9.17 8.14
CA TYR A 78 -7.13 -9.88 8.42
C TYR A 78 -8.23 -8.87 8.68
N GLY A 79 -9.40 -9.09 8.08
CA GLY A 79 -10.51 -8.25 8.45
C GLY A 79 -11.52 -7.96 7.37
N GLY A 80 -12.46 -7.15 7.65
CA GLY A 80 -13.73 -6.94 7.02
C GLY A 80 -13.70 -6.24 5.65
N SER A 81 -14.85 -5.64 5.32
CA SER A 81 -15.13 -5.02 4.01
C SER A 81 -14.26 -3.80 3.67
N HIS A 82 -13.48 -3.28 4.62
CA HIS A 82 -12.58 -2.14 4.39
C HIS A 82 -11.24 -2.54 3.76
N VAL A 83 -10.94 -3.85 3.66
CA VAL A 83 -9.68 -4.39 3.14
C VAL A 83 -9.86 -4.91 1.72
N HIS A 84 -9.09 -4.40 0.78
CA HIS A 84 -9.01 -4.88 -0.59
C HIS A 84 -7.59 -5.40 -0.86
N LEU A 85 -7.48 -6.67 -1.23
CA LEU A 85 -6.20 -7.31 -1.56
C LEU A 85 -6.00 -7.32 -3.07
N ILE A 86 -4.83 -6.90 -3.51
CA ILE A 86 -4.36 -7.08 -4.89
C ILE A 86 -3.06 -7.87 -4.85
N ILE A 87 -3.10 -9.07 -5.40
CA ILE A 87 -1.96 -9.97 -5.45
C ILE A 87 -1.36 -9.93 -6.85
N SER A 88 -0.05 -9.81 -6.95
CA SER A 88 0.64 -9.87 -8.24
C SER A 88 0.29 -11.16 -8.99
N PRO A 89 -0.02 -11.07 -10.29
CA PRO A 89 -0.33 -12.25 -11.10
C PRO A 89 0.84 -13.21 -11.23
N THR A 90 2.07 -12.76 -10.96
CA THR A 90 3.28 -13.59 -10.99
C THR A 90 3.77 -14.00 -9.61
N SER A 91 3.03 -13.69 -8.54
CA SER A 91 3.39 -14.09 -7.18
C SER A 91 3.44 -15.60 -7.04
N LYS A 92 4.54 -16.09 -6.46
CA LYS A 92 4.74 -17.51 -6.09
C LYS A 92 4.62 -17.75 -4.59
N ALA A 93 4.28 -16.72 -3.83
CA ALA A 93 4.08 -16.85 -2.39
C ALA A 93 2.82 -17.66 -2.11
N THR A 94 2.94 -18.65 -1.22
CA THR A 94 1.85 -19.54 -0.79
C THR A 94 1.74 -19.55 0.73
N PRO A 95 0.66 -20.12 1.31
CA PRO A 95 0.58 -20.28 2.76
C PRO A 95 1.74 -21.11 3.35
N GLU A 96 2.24 -22.10 2.59
CA GLU A 96 3.35 -22.96 2.97
C GLU A 96 4.71 -22.30 2.74
N GLN A 97 4.83 -21.48 1.72
CA GLN A 97 6.01 -20.66 1.40
C GLN A 97 5.60 -19.19 1.29
N PRO A 98 5.42 -18.52 2.43
CA PRO A 98 4.80 -17.20 2.46
C PRO A 98 5.72 -16.05 2.07
N LEU A 99 7.01 -16.32 1.87
CA LEU A 99 8.01 -15.36 1.40
C LEU A 99 8.79 -15.98 0.25
N VAL A 100 8.89 -15.26 -0.86
CA VAL A 100 9.68 -15.65 -2.05
C VAL A 100 10.62 -14.54 -2.45
N ASP A 101 11.79 -14.92 -2.96
CA ASP A 101 12.79 -13.99 -3.49
C ASP A 101 12.51 -13.74 -4.98
N ASP A 102 11.56 -12.86 -5.23
CA ASP A 102 11.20 -12.40 -6.58
C ASP A 102 10.84 -10.92 -6.52
N PRO A 103 11.85 -10.02 -6.47
CA PRO A 103 11.62 -8.59 -6.30
C PRO A 103 10.83 -7.96 -7.47
N ASP A 104 10.86 -8.57 -8.65
CA ASP A 104 10.19 -8.02 -9.83
C ASP A 104 8.68 -8.32 -9.85
N CYS A 105 8.20 -9.24 -9.01
CA CYS A 105 6.78 -9.61 -9.03
C CYS A 105 5.84 -8.47 -8.64
N MET A 106 6.28 -7.53 -7.79
CA MET A 106 5.48 -6.34 -7.42
C MET A 106 5.24 -5.44 -8.64
N ALA A 107 6.23 -5.32 -9.54
CA ALA A 107 6.11 -4.51 -10.76
C ALA A 107 5.09 -5.09 -11.76
N GLN A 108 4.68 -6.33 -11.59
CA GLN A 108 3.68 -6.99 -12.44
C GLN A 108 2.22 -6.69 -12.00
N ILE A 109 2.02 -6.00 -10.88
CA ILE A 109 0.69 -5.54 -10.50
C ILE A 109 0.26 -4.45 -11.50
N PRO A 110 -0.84 -4.65 -12.28
CA PRO A 110 -1.28 -3.65 -13.23
C PRO A 110 -1.76 -2.38 -12.50
N VAL A 111 -1.38 -1.22 -13.02
CA VAL A 111 -1.85 0.07 -12.49
C VAL A 111 -3.38 0.14 -12.56
N ASP A 112 -3.97 -0.34 -13.66
CA ASP A 112 -5.42 -0.34 -13.87
C ASP A 112 -6.15 -1.16 -12.80
N ALA A 113 -5.58 -2.28 -12.33
CA ALA A 113 -6.17 -3.08 -11.26
C ALA A 113 -6.29 -2.30 -9.95
N VAL A 114 -5.27 -1.52 -9.61
CA VAL A 114 -5.28 -0.64 -8.43
C VAL A 114 -6.25 0.52 -8.62
N TRP A 115 -6.27 1.11 -9.79
CA TRP A 115 -7.14 2.23 -10.14
C TRP A 115 -8.63 1.84 -10.10
N ASP A 116 -8.98 0.68 -10.61
CA ASP A 116 -10.36 0.17 -10.61
C ASP A 116 -10.89 -0.02 -9.18
N VAL A 117 -10.09 -0.64 -8.31
CA VAL A 117 -10.44 -0.82 -6.90
C VAL A 117 -10.57 0.53 -6.19
N TYR A 118 -9.60 1.42 -6.38
CA TYR A 118 -9.62 2.77 -5.81
C TYR A 118 -10.88 3.55 -6.24
N SER A 119 -11.19 3.52 -7.53
CA SER A 119 -12.34 4.23 -8.09
C SER A 119 -13.67 3.66 -7.58
N GLU A 120 -13.75 2.34 -7.38
CA GLU A 120 -14.92 1.70 -6.79
C GLU A 120 -15.10 2.10 -5.32
N MET A 121 -14.01 2.15 -4.55
CA MET A 121 -14.05 2.59 -3.16
C MET A 121 -14.54 4.03 -3.03
N LEU A 122 -14.06 4.93 -3.88
CA LEU A 122 -14.52 6.34 -3.89
C LEU A 122 -16.02 6.45 -4.20
N ARG A 123 -16.54 5.61 -5.08
CA ARG A 123 -17.98 5.63 -5.42
C ARG A 123 -18.87 5.15 -4.29
N LYS A 124 -18.39 4.23 -3.44
CA LYS A 124 -19.14 3.72 -2.30
C LYS A 124 -19.22 4.72 -1.13
N ASP A 125 -18.26 5.63 -1.05
CA ASP A 125 -18.24 6.68 -0.02
C ASP A 125 -19.10 7.90 -0.38
N LEU A 126 -19.63 7.94 -1.58
CA LEU A 126 -20.60 8.94 -2.03
C LEU A 126 -22.04 8.47 -1.79
#